data_c53b18dce178c0a7678da26750bec6eb
#
_entry.id   c53b18dce178c0a7678da26750bec6eb
#
_cell.length_a   1.000
_cell.length_b   1.000
_cell.length_c   1.000
_cell.angle_alpha   90.00
_cell.angle_beta   90.00
_cell.angle_gamma   90.00
#
_symmetry.space_group_name_H-M   'P 1'
#
loop_
_entity.id
_entity.type
_entity.pdbx_description
1 polymer ?
#
loop_
_entity_poly.entity_id
_entity_poly.type
_entity_poly.pdbx_seq_one_letter_code
_entity_poly.pdbx_strand_id
1 'polypeptide(L)'
;MSIEITKFYLAIILIGFLTILWHKSCQLTKDNDLEEKIDYLKENFGYPKSNFILPVELRELLLDRNFDPMSIRKLVSCIMEYLDVSMFGVDVIIEYNDDNLHITDNSDKNYSKFIRNENEIRLNIKSYYTLDHIVALTSYQCIYYYISCNDINISNNPCRETLLEIAAIYLGFGNFTSRAHTPIERIVEERVEGNMRVITKEVSIIGHLNAIEINYVINRISELKLLSIVKDRNINRSLISKKNI
;
A
#
# COMPACT_ATOMS: atom_id res chain seq x y z
N MET A 1 -17.75 -54.77 -5.07
CA MET A 1 -17.66 -53.69 -4.09
C MET A 1 -16.27 -53.03 -4.00
N SER A 2 -15.16 -53.74 -4.16
CA SER A 2 -13.77 -53.19 -4.11
C SER A 2 -13.44 -52.20 -5.24
N ILE A 3 -13.85 -52.44 -6.48
CA ILE A 3 -13.47 -51.61 -7.66
C ILE A 3 -14.12 -50.21 -7.64
N GLU A 4 -15.30 -50.06 -7.10
CA GLU A 4 -15.98 -48.75 -7.02
C GLU A 4 -15.37 -47.86 -5.96
N ILE A 5 -14.95 -48.46 -4.86
CA ILE A 5 -14.25 -47.74 -3.80
C ILE A 5 -12.91 -47.19 -4.31
N THR A 6 -12.16 -47.98 -5.07
CA THR A 6 -10.88 -47.55 -5.65
C THR A 6 -11.07 -46.40 -6.65
N LYS A 7 -12.11 -46.46 -7.49
CA LYS A 7 -12.43 -45.34 -8.41
C LYS A 7 -12.81 -44.07 -7.68
N PHE A 8 -13.51 -44.16 -6.56
CA PHE A 8 -13.88 -43.01 -5.75
C PHE A 8 -12.66 -42.34 -5.14
N TYR A 9 -11.73 -43.08 -4.55
CA TYR A 9 -10.47 -42.56 -4.03
C TYR A 9 -9.60 -41.93 -5.12
N LEU A 10 -9.51 -42.53 -6.29
CA LEU A 10 -8.79 -41.99 -7.44
C LEU A 10 -9.38 -40.64 -7.90
N ALA A 11 -10.70 -40.52 -7.91
CA ALA A 11 -11.37 -39.26 -8.25
C ALA A 11 -11.07 -38.14 -7.23
N ILE A 12 -11.08 -38.45 -5.93
CA ILE A 12 -10.73 -37.47 -4.89
C ILE A 12 -9.29 -36.99 -5.04
N ILE A 13 -8.35 -37.92 -5.27
CA ILE A 13 -6.93 -37.56 -5.48
C ILE A 13 -6.76 -36.69 -6.72
N LEU A 14 -7.47 -37.02 -7.81
CA LEU A 14 -7.42 -36.25 -9.06
C LEU A 14 -7.98 -34.84 -8.86
N ILE A 15 -9.10 -34.69 -8.17
CA ILE A 15 -9.70 -33.38 -7.86
C ILE A 15 -8.73 -32.57 -6.98
N GLY A 16 -8.15 -33.19 -5.95
CA GLY A 16 -7.15 -32.52 -5.08
C GLY A 16 -5.92 -32.05 -5.89
N PHE A 17 -5.43 -32.87 -6.81
CA PHE A 17 -4.31 -32.49 -7.67
C PHE A 17 -4.67 -31.36 -8.64
N LEU A 18 -5.86 -31.40 -9.25
CA LEU A 18 -6.35 -30.34 -10.14
C LEU A 18 -6.57 -29.02 -9.41
N THR A 19 -7.07 -29.05 -8.18
CA THR A 19 -7.23 -27.83 -7.37
C THR A 19 -5.89 -27.23 -7.00
N ILE A 20 -4.86 -28.02 -6.67
CA ILE A 20 -3.50 -27.56 -6.41
C ILE A 20 -2.89 -26.94 -7.67
N LEU A 21 -3.03 -27.57 -8.83
CA LEU A 21 -2.51 -27.05 -10.10
C LEU A 21 -3.21 -25.75 -10.50
N TRP A 22 -4.53 -25.66 -10.31
CA TRP A 22 -5.29 -24.45 -10.59
C TRP A 22 -4.88 -23.32 -9.68
N HIS A 23 -4.75 -23.58 -8.37
CA HIS A 23 -4.29 -22.59 -7.40
C HIS A 23 -2.89 -22.06 -7.73
N LYS A 24 -1.96 -22.96 -8.09
CA LYS A 24 -0.60 -22.60 -8.50
C LYS A 24 -0.59 -21.78 -9.80
N SER A 25 -1.45 -22.08 -10.76
CA SER A 25 -1.60 -21.30 -11.99
C SER A 25 -2.15 -19.91 -11.72
N CYS A 26 -3.17 -19.78 -10.86
CA CYS A 26 -3.72 -18.49 -10.45
C CYS A 26 -2.67 -17.64 -9.70
N GLN A 27 -1.84 -18.25 -8.85
CA GLN A 27 -0.77 -17.54 -8.17
C GLN A 27 0.27 -17.02 -9.16
N LEU A 28 0.69 -17.85 -10.12
CA LEU A 28 1.68 -17.47 -11.13
C LEU A 28 1.22 -16.28 -12.00
N THR A 29 -0.07 -16.23 -12.35
CA THR A 29 -0.62 -15.09 -13.11
C THR A 29 -0.64 -13.80 -12.29
N LYS A 30 -0.92 -13.88 -11.00
CA LYS A 30 -0.86 -12.72 -10.09
C LYS A 30 0.56 -12.22 -9.88
N ASP A 31 1.52 -13.12 -9.70
CA ASP A 31 2.93 -12.76 -9.54
C ASP A 31 3.45 -12.05 -10.80
N ASN A 32 3.07 -12.50 -11.98
CA ASN A 32 3.41 -11.84 -13.25
C ASN A 32 2.81 -10.42 -13.35
N ASP A 33 1.57 -10.21 -12.94
CA ASP A 33 0.93 -8.88 -12.93
C ASP A 33 1.64 -7.93 -11.94
N LEU A 34 2.09 -8.44 -10.79
CA LEU A 34 2.87 -7.66 -9.83
C LEU A 34 4.27 -7.30 -10.38
N GLU A 35 4.94 -8.25 -11.05
CA GLU A 35 6.24 -7.98 -11.71
C GLU A 35 6.12 -6.91 -12.79
N GLU A 36 5.10 -6.97 -13.65
CA GLU A 36 4.87 -5.95 -14.68
C GLU A 36 4.73 -4.55 -14.06
N LYS A 37 4.02 -4.44 -12.95
CA LYS A 37 3.88 -3.17 -12.22
C LYS A 37 5.20 -2.70 -11.60
N ILE A 38 5.99 -3.61 -11.04
CA ILE A 38 7.32 -3.29 -10.48
C ILE A 38 8.28 -2.86 -11.60
N ASP A 39 8.29 -3.55 -12.73
CA ASP A 39 9.12 -3.18 -13.87
C ASP A 39 8.69 -1.83 -14.45
N TYR A 40 7.40 -1.55 -14.54
CA TYR A 40 6.88 -0.24 -14.93
C TYR A 40 7.40 0.88 -14.00
N LEU A 41 7.39 0.66 -12.68
CA LEU A 41 7.93 1.64 -11.73
C LEU A 41 9.45 1.81 -11.88
N LYS A 42 10.16 0.72 -12.14
CA LYS A 42 11.61 0.76 -12.38
C LYS A 42 11.98 1.54 -13.64
N GLU A 43 11.21 1.41 -14.70
CA GLU A 43 11.40 2.18 -15.93
C GLU A 43 11.17 3.67 -15.74
N ASN A 44 10.17 4.05 -14.92
CA ASN A 44 9.81 5.44 -14.70
C ASN A 44 10.60 6.13 -13.57
N PHE A 45 10.95 5.40 -12.51
CA PHE A 45 11.60 5.97 -11.32
C PHE A 45 13.06 5.50 -11.12
N GLY A 46 13.55 4.58 -11.95
CA GLY A 46 14.86 3.97 -11.76
C GLY A 46 14.86 2.96 -10.59
N TYR A 47 15.92 2.94 -9.78
CA TYR A 47 16.00 2.02 -8.65
C TYR A 47 15.14 2.46 -7.47
N PRO A 48 14.65 1.49 -6.66
CA PRO A 48 13.80 1.80 -5.50
C PRO A 48 14.50 2.74 -4.51
N LYS A 49 13.75 3.69 -3.95
CA LYS A 49 14.26 4.59 -2.90
C LYS A 49 14.60 3.83 -1.61
N SER A 50 15.46 4.42 -0.78
CA SER A 50 15.71 3.96 0.59
C SER A 50 14.41 3.97 1.40
N ASN A 51 14.40 3.29 2.57
CA ASN A 51 13.21 3.32 3.40
C ASN A 51 12.98 4.71 3.99
N PHE A 52 11.75 5.20 3.90
CA PHE A 52 11.33 6.42 4.58
C PHE A 52 11.40 6.22 6.10
N ILE A 53 12.05 7.16 6.77
CA ILE A 53 12.14 7.17 8.23
C ILE A 53 11.39 8.41 8.71
N LEU A 54 10.31 8.16 9.45
CA LEU A 54 9.55 9.25 10.07
C LEU A 54 10.40 9.91 11.16
N PRO A 55 10.69 11.24 11.07
CA PRO A 55 11.45 11.96 12.10
C PRO A 55 10.81 11.78 13.48
N VAL A 56 11.65 11.62 14.51
CA VAL A 56 11.20 11.36 15.89
C VAL A 56 10.30 12.48 16.38
N GLU A 57 10.70 13.73 16.15
CA GLU A 57 9.97 14.93 16.56
C GLU A 57 8.58 15.01 15.89
N LEU A 58 8.49 14.60 14.62
CA LEU A 58 7.22 14.57 13.92
C LEU A 58 6.34 13.41 14.40
N ARG A 59 6.94 12.25 14.71
CA ARG A 59 6.23 11.12 15.29
C ARG A 59 5.61 11.48 16.64
N GLU A 60 6.37 12.09 17.53
CA GLU A 60 5.90 12.56 18.84
C GLU A 60 4.80 13.61 18.66
N LEU A 61 4.99 14.58 17.79
CA LEU A 61 3.98 15.60 17.51
C LEU A 61 2.65 15.00 17.02
N LEU A 62 2.70 13.99 16.14
CA LEU A 62 1.51 13.32 15.62
C LEU A 62 0.75 12.59 16.73
N LEU A 63 1.47 11.93 17.64
CA LEU A 63 0.87 11.18 18.74
C LEU A 63 0.33 12.10 19.82
N ASP A 64 1.11 13.09 20.25
CA ASP A 64 0.75 14.04 21.32
C ASP A 64 -0.47 14.89 20.94
N ARG A 65 -0.61 15.23 19.67
CA ARG A 65 -1.73 16.04 19.15
C ARG A 65 -2.88 15.21 18.60
N ASN A 66 -2.85 13.90 18.81
CA ASN A 66 -3.88 12.98 18.32
C ASN A 66 -4.23 13.23 16.84
N PHE A 67 -3.18 13.37 16.01
CA PHE A 67 -3.29 13.56 14.57
C PHE A 67 -4.08 14.82 14.15
N ASP A 68 -3.92 15.94 14.85
CA ASP A 68 -4.59 17.19 14.49
C ASP A 68 -4.23 17.66 13.06
N PRO A 69 -5.02 18.57 12.44
CA PRO A 69 -4.78 19.00 11.08
C PRO A 69 -3.40 19.60 10.85
N MET A 70 -2.82 20.25 11.86
CA MET A 70 -1.51 20.89 11.74
C MET A 70 -0.39 19.84 11.72
N SER A 71 -0.48 18.81 12.57
CA SER A 71 0.50 17.72 12.60
C SER A 71 0.45 16.89 11.32
N ILE A 72 -0.76 16.65 10.77
CA ILE A 72 -0.94 15.95 9.48
C ILE A 72 -0.37 16.77 8.31
N ARG A 73 -0.57 18.09 8.27
CA ARG A 73 0.05 18.93 7.22
C ARG A 73 1.58 18.89 7.28
N LYS A 74 2.16 18.83 8.48
CA LYS A 74 3.60 18.61 8.62
C LYS A 74 4.05 17.24 8.10
N LEU A 75 3.24 16.20 8.30
CA LEU A 75 3.52 14.88 7.74
C LEU A 75 3.49 14.92 6.21
N VAL A 76 2.48 15.56 5.60
CA VAL A 76 2.43 15.76 4.15
C VAL A 76 3.69 16.48 3.66
N SER A 77 4.08 17.59 4.30
CA SER A 77 5.30 18.34 3.94
C SER A 77 6.55 17.46 4.02
N CYS A 78 6.70 16.67 5.09
CA CYS A 78 7.83 15.78 5.28
C CYS A 78 7.91 14.68 4.20
N ILE A 79 6.76 14.12 3.83
CA ILE A 79 6.67 13.11 2.76
C ILE A 79 7.00 13.73 1.40
N MET A 80 6.48 14.92 1.11
CA MET A 80 6.75 15.62 -0.14
C MET A 80 8.23 16.00 -0.28
N GLU A 81 8.85 16.47 0.79
CA GLU A 81 10.29 16.73 0.85
C GLU A 81 11.09 15.46 0.58
N TYR A 82 10.73 14.35 1.21
CA TYR A 82 11.36 13.05 0.96
C TYR A 82 11.21 12.59 -0.50
N LEU A 83 10.07 12.87 -1.13
CA LEU A 83 9.82 12.57 -2.54
C LEU A 83 10.51 13.55 -3.50
N ASP A 84 11.08 14.64 -2.98
CA ASP A 84 11.69 15.74 -3.75
C ASP A 84 10.65 16.47 -4.64
N VAL A 85 9.49 16.77 -4.06
CA VAL A 85 8.39 17.45 -4.74
C VAL A 85 7.96 18.70 -3.98
N SER A 86 7.76 19.78 -4.70
CA SER A 86 7.28 21.03 -4.13
C SER A 86 5.80 20.93 -3.73
N MET A 87 5.46 21.45 -2.55
CA MET A 87 4.09 21.66 -2.09
C MET A 87 3.46 22.97 -2.58
N PHE A 88 4.16 23.72 -3.42
CA PHE A 88 3.65 25.04 -3.86
C PHE A 88 2.34 24.88 -4.64
N GLY A 89 1.29 25.53 -4.14
CA GLY A 89 -0.04 25.49 -4.76
C GLY A 89 -0.81 24.17 -4.52
N VAL A 90 -0.42 23.37 -3.52
CA VAL A 90 -1.16 22.18 -3.12
C VAL A 90 -1.99 22.47 -1.89
N ASP A 91 -3.29 22.29 -1.98
CA ASP A 91 -4.20 22.39 -0.85
C ASP A 91 -4.31 21.02 -0.15
N VAL A 92 -4.21 21.03 1.19
CA VAL A 92 -4.38 19.82 2.00
C VAL A 92 -5.63 19.95 2.86
N ILE A 93 -6.64 19.18 2.52
CA ILE A 93 -7.91 19.10 3.24
C ILE A 93 -7.90 17.83 4.11
N ILE A 94 -8.18 18.01 5.39
CA ILE A 94 -8.21 16.91 6.36
C ILE A 94 -9.62 16.86 6.94
N GLU A 95 -10.28 15.72 6.73
CA GLU A 95 -11.61 15.43 7.21
C GLU A 95 -11.53 14.31 8.26
N TYR A 96 -12.22 14.50 9.39
CA TYR A 96 -12.33 13.48 10.43
C TYR A 96 -13.73 12.88 10.38
N ASN A 97 -13.81 11.60 10.06
CA ASN A 97 -15.08 10.90 9.97
C ASN A 97 -15.16 9.83 11.07
N ASP A 98 -15.92 10.13 12.09
CA ASP A 98 -16.28 9.18 13.16
C ASP A 98 -17.60 8.46 12.85
N ASP A 99 -17.91 8.24 11.61
CA ASP A 99 -19.24 7.86 11.15
C ASP A 99 -19.78 6.59 11.83
N ASN A 100 -20.78 6.83 12.69
CA ASN A 100 -21.86 5.90 13.00
C ASN A 100 -22.92 5.90 11.87
N LEU A 101 -22.60 6.34 10.66
CA LEU A 101 -23.54 6.43 9.57
C LEU A 101 -23.66 5.09 8.86
N HIS A 102 -24.88 4.59 8.88
CA HIS A 102 -25.36 3.46 8.10
C HIS A 102 -24.77 3.47 6.69
N ILE A 103 -24.10 2.37 6.33
CA ILE A 103 -23.58 2.09 5.00
C ILE A 103 -24.80 1.96 4.06
N THR A 104 -25.30 3.07 3.54
CA THR A 104 -26.39 3.05 2.55
C THR A 104 -26.02 3.77 1.26
N ASP A 105 -24.80 4.27 1.11
CA ASP A 105 -24.40 4.83 -0.19
C ASP A 105 -22.93 4.54 -0.49
N ASN A 106 -22.71 3.81 -1.59
CA ASN A 106 -21.44 3.66 -2.31
C ASN A 106 -21.00 5.01 -2.93
N SER A 107 -21.12 6.11 -2.20
CA SER A 107 -20.65 7.38 -2.72
C SER A 107 -19.17 7.53 -2.42
N ASP A 108 -18.40 7.86 -3.46
CA ASP A 108 -16.94 8.13 -3.46
C ASP A 108 -16.44 9.17 -2.42
N LYS A 109 -17.30 9.62 -1.51
CA LYS A 109 -17.06 10.71 -0.58
C LYS A 109 -16.20 10.33 0.63
N ASN A 110 -16.02 9.05 0.92
CA ASN A 110 -15.39 8.58 2.17
C ASN A 110 -13.94 8.15 2.04
N TYR A 111 -13.33 8.27 0.87
CA TYR A 111 -11.94 7.87 0.67
C TYR A 111 -11.01 9.07 0.54
N SER A 112 -9.82 8.95 1.12
CA SER A 112 -8.75 9.90 0.86
C SER A 112 -8.39 9.86 -0.62
N LYS A 113 -8.24 11.04 -1.25
CA LYS A 113 -7.97 11.15 -2.67
C LYS A 113 -7.14 12.39 -3.01
N PHE A 114 -6.35 12.29 -4.07
CA PHE A 114 -5.78 13.44 -4.73
C PHE A 114 -6.66 13.86 -5.89
N ILE A 115 -7.02 15.15 -5.95
CA ILE A 115 -7.87 15.75 -6.99
C ILE A 115 -6.97 16.59 -7.90
N ARG A 116 -6.56 16.01 -9.05
CA ARG A 116 -5.59 16.62 -9.97
C ARG A 116 -6.00 18.00 -10.47
N ASN A 117 -7.26 18.18 -10.82
CA ASN A 117 -7.75 19.45 -11.39
C ASN A 117 -7.77 20.59 -10.37
N GLU A 118 -7.86 20.27 -9.08
CA GLU A 118 -7.92 21.23 -7.98
C GLU A 118 -6.58 21.34 -7.25
N ASN A 119 -5.61 20.51 -7.61
CA ASN A 119 -4.31 20.38 -6.94
C ASN A 119 -4.46 20.13 -5.44
N GLU A 120 -5.45 19.31 -5.07
CA GLU A 120 -5.90 19.09 -3.70
C GLU A 120 -5.59 17.68 -3.23
N ILE A 121 -4.98 17.55 -2.07
CA ILE A 121 -4.83 16.30 -1.33
C ILE A 121 -5.89 16.27 -0.24
N ARG A 122 -6.86 15.37 -0.37
CA ARG A 122 -7.90 15.16 0.63
C ARG A 122 -7.61 13.90 1.43
N LEU A 123 -7.49 14.06 2.75
CA LEU A 123 -7.25 12.96 3.69
C LEU A 123 -8.48 12.78 4.57
N ASN A 124 -9.06 11.60 4.50
CA ASN A 124 -10.15 11.19 5.38
C ASN A 124 -9.58 10.31 6.49
N ILE A 125 -9.54 10.84 7.71
CA ILE A 125 -8.92 10.21 8.86
C ILE A 125 -10.01 9.73 9.82
N LYS A 126 -9.94 8.46 10.17
CA LYS A 126 -10.84 7.88 11.17
C LYS A 126 -10.18 7.90 12.54
N SER A 127 -10.93 8.17 13.61
CA SER A 127 -10.43 8.31 14.98
C SER A 127 -9.66 7.09 15.50
N TYR A 128 -9.92 5.92 14.94
CA TYR A 128 -9.29 4.66 15.32
C TYR A 128 -8.04 4.31 14.48
N TYR A 129 -7.64 5.17 13.53
CA TYR A 129 -6.43 4.92 12.75
C TYR A 129 -5.18 5.04 13.61
N THR A 130 -4.26 4.10 13.45
CA THR A 130 -2.94 4.14 14.07
C THR A 130 -2.00 5.04 13.27
N LEU A 131 -0.85 5.36 13.84
CA LEU A 131 0.21 6.11 13.16
C LEU A 131 0.58 5.48 11.81
N ASP A 132 0.72 4.15 11.74
CA ASP A 132 1.08 3.45 10.51
C ASP A 132 0.00 3.63 9.43
N HIS A 133 -1.29 3.58 9.81
CA HIS A 133 -2.42 3.84 8.89
C HIS A 133 -2.37 5.26 8.33
N ILE A 134 -2.11 6.25 9.19
CA ILE A 134 -2.07 7.65 8.79
C ILE A 134 -0.87 7.93 7.88
N VAL A 135 0.30 7.38 8.18
CA VAL A 135 1.48 7.53 7.32
C VAL A 135 1.27 6.84 5.98
N ALA A 136 0.74 5.62 5.96
CA ALA A 136 0.44 4.90 4.71
C ALA A 136 -0.58 5.65 3.85
N LEU A 137 -1.71 6.08 4.44
CA LEU A 137 -2.75 6.83 3.75
C LEU A 137 -2.23 8.13 3.16
N THR A 138 -1.47 8.89 3.96
CA THR A 138 -0.86 10.15 3.53
C THR A 138 0.15 9.91 2.42
N SER A 139 0.99 8.87 2.54
CA SER A 139 1.98 8.55 1.51
C SER A 139 1.34 8.20 0.17
N TYR A 140 0.21 7.46 0.15
CA TYR A 140 -0.50 7.13 -1.10
C TYR A 140 -0.96 8.38 -1.83
N GLN A 141 -1.49 9.38 -1.14
CA GLN A 141 -1.95 10.62 -1.77
C GLN A 141 -0.79 11.49 -2.25
N CYS A 142 0.29 11.59 -1.46
CA CYS A 142 1.51 12.29 -1.86
C CYS A 142 2.17 11.62 -3.07
N ILE A 143 2.18 10.29 -3.13
CA ILE A 143 2.72 9.54 -4.27
C ILE A 143 1.85 9.72 -5.51
N TYR A 144 0.54 9.76 -5.36
CA TYR A 144 -0.34 10.05 -6.49
C TYR A 144 -0.06 11.46 -7.06
N TYR A 145 0.11 12.44 -6.19
CA TYR A 145 0.54 13.77 -6.60
C TYR A 145 1.92 13.74 -7.30
N TYR A 146 2.91 13.07 -6.70
CA TYR A 146 4.25 12.89 -7.26
C TYR A 146 4.23 12.29 -8.66
N ILE A 147 3.48 11.20 -8.85
CA ILE A 147 3.28 10.55 -10.15
C ILE A 147 2.66 11.50 -11.16
N SER A 148 1.68 12.29 -10.72
CA SER A 148 1.00 13.28 -11.57
C SER A 148 1.93 14.42 -12.00
N CYS A 149 2.84 14.86 -11.13
CA CYS A 149 3.84 15.88 -11.43
C CYS A 149 4.92 15.40 -12.41
N ASN A 150 5.17 14.10 -12.46
CA ASN A 150 6.14 13.49 -13.39
C ASN A 150 5.51 13.02 -14.71
N ASP A 151 4.26 13.44 -14.99
CA ASP A 151 3.50 13.06 -16.19
C ASP A 151 3.36 11.55 -16.42
N ILE A 152 3.49 10.74 -15.35
CA ILE A 152 3.31 9.31 -15.42
C ILE A 152 1.82 9.01 -15.45
N ASN A 153 1.38 8.42 -16.56
CA ASN A 153 -0.06 8.19 -16.78
C ASN A 153 -0.52 6.89 -16.09
N ILE A 154 -1.09 7.02 -14.92
CA ILE A 154 -1.74 5.90 -14.22
C ILE A 154 -3.29 5.97 -14.27
N SER A 155 -3.84 7.06 -14.82
CA SER A 155 -5.29 7.34 -14.76
C SER A 155 -6.13 6.32 -15.51
N ASN A 156 -5.59 5.70 -16.55
CA ASN A 156 -6.27 4.72 -17.38
C ASN A 156 -6.00 3.27 -16.95
N ASN A 157 -5.24 3.06 -15.87
CA ASN A 157 -4.96 1.70 -15.38
C ASN A 157 -6.12 1.23 -14.51
N PRO A 158 -6.83 0.13 -14.86
CA PRO A 158 -7.93 -0.42 -14.06
C PRO A 158 -7.48 -0.87 -12.68
N CYS A 159 -6.18 -1.10 -12.48
CA CYS A 159 -5.55 -1.48 -11.21
C CYS A 159 -4.77 -0.32 -10.59
N ARG A 160 -5.24 0.93 -10.77
CA ARG A 160 -4.55 2.14 -10.31
C ARG A 160 -4.20 2.11 -8.82
N GLU A 161 -5.13 1.69 -7.98
CA GLU A 161 -4.95 1.63 -6.53
C GLU A 161 -3.86 0.64 -6.14
N THR A 162 -3.84 -0.53 -6.77
CA THR A 162 -2.79 -1.55 -6.57
C THR A 162 -1.42 -1.02 -7.01
N LEU A 163 -1.36 -0.31 -8.14
CA LEU A 163 -0.11 0.30 -8.62
C LEU A 163 0.38 1.39 -7.66
N LEU A 164 -0.50 2.20 -7.09
CA LEU A 164 -0.15 3.21 -6.09
C LEU A 164 0.41 2.59 -4.81
N GLU A 165 -0.15 1.47 -4.38
CA GLU A 165 0.34 0.76 -3.21
C GLU A 165 1.73 0.15 -3.46
N ILE A 166 1.95 -0.47 -4.62
CA ILE A 166 3.27 -0.95 -5.03
C ILE A 166 4.26 0.22 -5.14
N ALA A 167 3.84 1.36 -5.70
CA ALA A 167 4.65 2.56 -5.77
C ALA A 167 5.03 3.10 -4.39
N ALA A 168 4.14 3.02 -3.40
CA ALA A 168 4.47 3.39 -2.02
C ALA A 168 5.57 2.50 -1.44
N ILE A 169 5.50 1.19 -1.65
CA ILE A 169 6.55 0.25 -1.22
C ILE A 169 7.86 0.55 -1.97
N TYR A 170 7.78 0.78 -3.29
CA TYR A 170 8.91 1.08 -4.17
C TYR A 170 9.63 2.36 -3.77
N LEU A 171 8.88 3.39 -3.42
CA LEU A 171 9.38 4.70 -2.99
C LEU A 171 9.73 4.76 -1.49
N GLY A 172 9.77 3.61 -0.79
CA GLY A 172 10.35 3.50 0.54
C GLY A 172 9.37 3.45 1.70
N PHE A 173 8.05 3.46 1.47
CA PHE A 173 7.03 3.44 2.53
C PHE A 173 6.59 2.02 2.91
N GLY A 174 7.27 0.97 2.44
CA GLY A 174 6.86 -0.42 2.62
C GLY A 174 6.65 -0.84 4.07
N ASN A 175 7.41 -0.31 5.03
CA ASN A 175 7.23 -0.61 6.45
C ASN A 175 5.87 -0.10 6.97
N PHE A 176 5.45 1.09 6.56
CA PHE A 176 4.16 1.67 6.97
C PHE A 176 3.02 0.98 6.23
N THR A 177 3.15 0.76 4.93
CA THR A 177 2.17 0.03 4.11
C THR A 177 1.89 -1.36 4.68
N SER A 178 2.93 -2.13 4.98
CA SER A 178 2.79 -3.48 5.54
C SER A 178 2.08 -3.50 6.89
N ARG A 179 2.36 -2.54 7.79
CA ARG A 179 1.71 -2.45 9.10
C ARG A 179 0.28 -1.93 9.02
N ALA A 180 0.03 -0.98 8.12
CA ALA A 180 -1.32 -0.45 7.87
C ALA A 180 -2.27 -1.50 7.28
N HIS A 181 -1.73 -2.60 6.78
CA HIS A 181 -2.50 -3.74 6.27
C HIS A 181 -3.04 -4.66 7.40
N THR A 182 -2.62 -4.40 8.64
CA THR A 182 -3.20 -5.12 9.78
C THR A 182 -4.64 -4.65 9.98
N PRO A 183 -5.63 -5.57 9.91
CA PRO A 183 -7.03 -5.19 10.07
C PRO A 183 -7.29 -4.54 11.42
N ILE A 184 -8.00 -3.41 11.42
CA ILE A 184 -8.54 -2.82 12.64
C ILE A 184 -10.00 -3.25 12.75
N GLU A 185 -10.33 -3.96 13.83
CA GLU A 185 -11.70 -4.34 14.14
C GLU A 185 -12.31 -3.33 15.11
N ARG A 186 -13.48 -2.82 14.78
CA ARG A 186 -14.28 -1.95 15.65
C ARG A 186 -15.66 -2.56 15.84
N ILE A 187 -16.16 -2.57 17.06
CA ILE A 187 -17.57 -2.90 17.34
C ILE A 187 -18.39 -1.66 17.02
N VAL A 188 -19.25 -1.76 16.00
CA VAL A 188 -20.11 -0.65 15.52
C VAL A 188 -21.47 -0.71 16.18
N GLU A 189 -21.97 -1.91 16.42
CA GLU A 189 -23.28 -2.13 17.03
C GLU A 189 -23.25 -3.35 17.92
N GLU A 190 -23.90 -3.22 19.06
CA GLU A 190 -24.16 -4.31 19.97
C GLU A 190 -25.64 -4.29 20.33
N ARG A 191 -26.36 -5.36 20.02
CA ARG A 191 -27.79 -5.50 20.36
C ARG A 191 -28.08 -6.88 20.91
N VAL A 192 -29.12 -6.96 21.74
CA VAL A 192 -29.60 -8.19 22.29
C VAL A 192 -30.91 -8.58 21.59
N GLU A 193 -30.90 -9.71 20.90
CA GLU A 193 -32.09 -10.26 20.23
C GLU A 193 -32.52 -11.56 20.96
N GLY A 194 -33.54 -11.44 21.81
CA GLY A 194 -33.93 -12.55 22.67
C GLY A 194 -32.84 -12.90 23.69
N ASN A 195 -32.33 -14.13 23.63
CA ASN A 195 -31.22 -14.62 24.46
C ASN A 195 -29.85 -14.55 23.77
N MET A 196 -29.76 -13.94 22.57
CA MET A 196 -28.52 -13.83 21.81
C MET A 196 -28.00 -12.41 21.83
N ARG A 197 -26.68 -12.28 22.00
CA ARG A 197 -25.95 -11.03 21.85
C ARG A 197 -25.41 -10.96 20.42
N VAL A 198 -25.89 -10.01 19.63
CA VAL A 198 -25.44 -9.76 18.26
C VAL A 198 -24.45 -8.62 18.29
N ILE A 199 -23.25 -8.87 17.79
CA ILE A 199 -22.15 -7.89 17.71
C ILE A 199 -21.83 -7.69 16.24
N THR A 200 -22.04 -6.47 15.76
CA THR A 200 -21.61 -6.05 14.42
C THR A 200 -20.23 -5.42 14.51
N LYS A 201 -19.29 -5.96 13.75
CA LYS A 201 -17.92 -5.44 13.67
C LYS A 201 -17.68 -4.81 12.32
N GLU A 202 -17.05 -3.64 12.30
CA GLU A 202 -16.46 -3.04 11.13
C GLU A 202 -14.98 -3.45 11.09
N VAL A 203 -14.51 -3.87 9.92
CA VAL A 203 -13.10 -4.18 9.67
C VAL A 203 -12.56 -3.20 8.65
N SER A 204 -11.56 -2.42 9.03
CA SER A 204 -10.90 -1.47 8.15
C SER A 204 -9.49 -1.94 7.84
N ILE A 205 -9.15 -1.95 6.55
CA ILE A 205 -7.81 -2.24 6.04
C ILE A 205 -7.43 -1.10 5.10
N ILE A 206 -6.21 -0.60 5.19
CA ILE A 206 -5.69 0.38 4.23
C ILE A 206 -4.82 -0.36 3.22
N GLY A 207 -5.25 -0.38 1.96
CA GLY A 207 -4.56 -1.02 0.84
C GLY A 207 -5.46 -1.95 0.04
N HIS A 208 -4.95 -2.39 -1.10
CA HIS A 208 -5.64 -3.24 -2.08
C HIS A 208 -4.94 -4.59 -2.29
N LEU A 209 -3.65 -4.67 -1.94
CA LEU A 209 -2.89 -5.92 -1.94
C LEU A 209 -3.28 -6.76 -0.72
N ASN A 210 -3.26 -8.07 -0.85
CA ASN A 210 -3.34 -8.94 0.32
C ASN A 210 -1.94 -9.13 0.96
N ALA A 211 -1.88 -9.75 2.14
CA ALA A 211 -0.63 -9.92 2.89
C ALA A 211 0.46 -10.72 2.12
N ILE A 212 0.06 -11.67 1.27
CA ILE A 212 0.97 -12.47 0.46
C ILE A 212 1.57 -11.59 -0.65
N GLU A 213 0.74 -10.82 -1.33
CA GLU A 213 1.14 -9.88 -2.38
C GLU A 213 2.06 -8.79 -1.84
N ILE A 214 1.76 -8.22 -0.68
CA ILE A 214 2.63 -7.23 -0.01
C ILE A 214 4.01 -7.84 0.28
N ASN A 215 4.06 -9.02 0.88
CA ASN A 215 5.32 -9.69 1.18
C ASN A 215 6.13 -9.99 -0.10
N TYR A 216 5.45 -10.43 -1.15
CA TYR A 216 6.08 -10.64 -2.46
C TYR A 216 6.71 -9.35 -2.98
N VAL A 217 5.95 -8.25 -3.02
CA VAL A 217 6.41 -6.94 -3.50
C VAL A 217 7.58 -6.41 -2.66
N ILE A 218 7.50 -6.50 -1.32
CA ILE A 218 8.58 -6.06 -0.43
C ILE A 218 9.88 -6.86 -0.69
N ASN A 219 9.78 -8.17 -0.82
CA ASN A 219 10.94 -9.02 -1.09
C ASN A 219 11.57 -8.67 -2.44
N ARG A 220 10.75 -8.54 -3.48
CA ARG A 220 11.22 -8.21 -4.82
C ARG A 220 11.89 -6.84 -4.90
N ILE A 221 11.30 -5.83 -4.26
CA ILE A 221 11.89 -4.49 -4.16
C ILE A 221 13.21 -4.51 -3.38
N SER A 222 13.30 -5.33 -2.33
CA SER A 222 14.54 -5.51 -1.55
C SER A 222 15.65 -6.12 -2.40
N GLU A 223 15.36 -7.10 -3.25
CA GLU A 223 16.31 -7.65 -4.22
C GLU A 223 16.80 -6.58 -5.20
N LEU A 224 15.90 -5.76 -5.74
CA LEU A 224 16.27 -4.66 -6.66
C LEU A 224 17.19 -3.64 -5.97
N LYS A 225 16.96 -3.31 -4.70
CA LYS A 225 17.85 -2.44 -3.91
C LYS A 225 19.25 -3.05 -3.76
N LEU A 226 19.34 -4.34 -3.49
CA LEU A 226 20.64 -5.02 -3.40
C LEU A 226 21.39 -5.01 -4.73
N LEU A 227 20.69 -5.24 -5.83
CA LEU A 227 21.28 -5.19 -7.17
C LEU A 227 21.82 -3.80 -7.51
N SER A 228 21.15 -2.71 -7.12
CA SER A 228 21.63 -1.35 -7.31
C SER A 228 22.96 -1.10 -6.59
N ILE A 229 23.05 -1.52 -5.32
CA ILE A 229 24.26 -1.37 -4.50
C ILE A 229 25.45 -2.11 -5.10
N VAL A 230 25.23 -3.32 -5.59
CA VAL A 230 26.28 -4.13 -6.24
C VAL A 230 26.77 -3.46 -7.53
N LYS A 231 25.86 -2.93 -8.33
CA LYS A 231 26.19 -2.22 -9.57
C LYS A 231 27.05 -0.98 -9.30
N ASP A 232 26.66 -0.16 -8.33
CA ASP A 232 27.39 1.05 -7.96
C ASP A 232 28.81 0.73 -7.43
N ARG A 233 28.96 -0.34 -6.64
CA ARG A 233 30.27 -0.79 -6.18
C ARG A 233 31.18 -1.25 -7.33
N ASN A 234 30.63 -1.93 -8.32
CA ASN A 234 31.40 -2.40 -9.49
C ASN A 234 31.84 -1.22 -10.39
N ILE A 235 30.97 -0.23 -10.59
CA ILE A 235 31.32 1.01 -11.32
C ILE A 235 32.45 1.74 -10.59
N ASN A 236 32.36 1.92 -9.29
CA ASN A 236 33.40 2.59 -8.51
C ASN A 236 34.74 1.86 -8.54
N ARG A 237 34.75 0.52 -8.48
CA ARG A 237 35.97 -0.27 -8.62
C ARG A 237 36.61 -0.09 -10.02
N SER A 238 35.83 -0.07 -11.08
CA SER A 238 36.32 0.13 -12.44
C SER A 238 36.92 1.53 -12.66
N LEU A 239 36.38 2.56 -12.01
CA LEU A 239 36.88 3.93 -12.07
C LEU A 239 38.20 4.09 -11.30
N ILE A 240 38.35 3.42 -10.15
CA ILE A 240 39.59 3.44 -9.36
C ILE A 240 40.72 2.71 -10.11
N SER A 241 40.43 1.58 -10.76
CA SER A 241 41.43 0.85 -11.54
C SER A 241 41.96 1.64 -12.77
N LYS A 242 41.13 2.48 -13.36
CA LYS A 242 41.52 3.36 -14.48
C LYS A 242 42.33 4.61 -14.09
N LYS A 243 42.31 5.01 -12.82
CA LYS A 243 43.09 6.14 -12.32
C LYS A 243 44.51 5.75 -11.90
N ASN A 244 44.80 4.48 -11.79
CA ASN A 244 46.06 3.94 -11.35
C ASN A 244 46.93 3.41 -12.53
N ILE A 245 46.58 3.75 -13.78
CA ILE A 245 47.33 3.51 -14.99
C ILE A 245 47.75 4.89 -15.59
#